data_56182ea8f1a1c36daf84d1a3c2432120
#
_entry.id   56182ea8f1a1c36daf84d1a3c2432120
#
_cell.length_a   1.000
_cell.length_b   1.000
_cell.length_c   1.000
_cell.angle_alpha   90.00
_cell.angle_beta   90.00
_cell.angle_gamma   90.00
#
_symmetry.space_group_name_H-M   'P 1'
#
loop_
_entity.id
_entity.type
_entity.pdbx_description
1 polymer ?
#
loop_
_entity_poly.entity_id
_entity_poly.type
_entity_poly.pdbx_seq_one_letter_code
_entity_poly.pdbx_strand_id
1 'polypeptide(L)'
;MNAEVDKSTQGVLLDLFELDLTQFGGGIFYFSNQQNEKGGNVFWRGFEYQAYPIQIEGAALTNEGASNRPKLTVSNAEGLVVGLAEQYDLLVGAKVVRRQVLEKFLDAVNFTNGNPNADPTQELVTLYIIGQMASLDKLSATFTLNLPIETDDALIPARLIIANVCGWEFRGDGCGYDGFAIMDQYGNPTSDMTKSGCPGRLKDCKAHFGKTAVLPFGGFPSVDRVG
;
A
#
# COMPACT_ATOMS: atom_id res chain seq x y z
N MET A 1 -17.77 5.55 1.41
CA MET A 1 -17.66 4.68 0.23
C MET A 1 -18.05 3.22 0.51
N ASN A 2 -17.49 2.56 1.53
CA ASN A 2 -17.81 1.15 1.83
C ASN A 2 -19.32 0.85 1.99
N ALA A 3 -20.10 1.75 2.63
CA ALA A 3 -21.54 1.59 2.81
C ALA A 3 -22.37 1.70 1.51
N GLU A 4 -21.79 2.21 0.42
CA GLU A 4 -22.46 2.35 -0.87
C GLU A 4 -22.22 1.16 -1.79
N VAL A 5 -21.10 0.45 -1.60
CA VAL A 5 -20.75 -0.74 -2.39
C VAL A 5 -21.71 -1.90 -2.14
N ASP A 6 -22.32 -1.94 -0.94
CA ASP A 6 -23.29 -2.98 -0.53
C ASP A 6 -24.72 -2.73 -0.98
N LYS A 7 -25.01 -1.61 -1.64
CA LYS A 7 -26.36 -1.32 -2.14
C LYS A 7 -26.66 -2.04 -3.45
N SER A 8 -27.86 -2.56 -3.61
CA SER A 8 -28.33 -3.27 -4.82
C SER A 8 -28.40 -2.38 -6.08
N THR A 9 -28.30 -1.06 -5.94
CA THR A 9 -28.17 -0.07 -7.01
C THR A 9 -26.85 0.66 -6.83
N GLN A 10 -25.77 0.11 -7.41
CA GLN A 10 -24.48 0.78 -7.42
C GLN A 10 -24.50 1.91 -8.46
N GLY A 11 -24.08 3.10 -8.05
CA GLY A 11 -23.79 4.20 -8.97
C GLY A 11 -22.59 3.83 -9.86
N VAL A 12 -22.40 4.56 -10.96
CA VAL A 12 -21.25 4.40 -11.84
C VAL A 12 -19.97 4.69 -11.05
N LEU A 13 -19.06 3.69 -11.03
CA LEU A 13 -17.74 3.83 -10.42
C LEU A 13 -16.74 4.28 -11.49
N LEU A 14 -16.08 5.40 -11.28
CA LEU A 14 -15.04 5.91 -12.15
C LEU A 14 -13.67 5.57 -11.59
N ASP A 15 -12.76 5.24 -12.50
CA ASP A 15 -11.33 5.14 -12.22
C ASP A 15 -10.62 6.41 -12.72
N LEU A 16 -9.98 7.11 -11.80
CA LEU A 16 -9.14 8.28 -12.05
C LEU A 16 -7.69 7.89 -11.80
N PHE A 17 -6.79 8.31 -12.67
CA PHE A 17 -5.38 7.95 -12.62
C PHE A 17 -4.51 9.20 -12.58
N GLU A 18 -3.53 9.20 -11.70
CA GLU A 18 -2.50 10.23 -11.61
C GLU A 18 -1.15 9.56 -11.91
N LEU A 19 -0.47 9.98 -12.95
CA LEU A 19 0.89 9.57 -13.27
C LEU A 19 1.85 10.65 -12.77
N ASP A 20 2.55 10.36 -11.68
CA ASP A 20 3.49 11.28 -11.04
C ASP A 20 4.91 11.03 -11.56
N LEU A 21 5.42 11.98 -12.34
CA LEU A 21 6.77 11.99 -12.90
C LEU A 21 7.70 13.01 -12.22
N THR A 22 7.30 13.55 -11.07
CA THR A 22 8.06 14.60 -10.37
C THR A 22 9.46 14.15 -9.99
N GLN A 23 9.64 12.87 -9.65
CA GLN A 23 10.97 12.31 -9.37
C GLN A 23 11.94 12.33 -10.56
N PHE A 24 11.41 12.40 -11.79
CA PHE A 24 12.18 12.51 -13.04
C PHE A 24 12.30 13.94 -13.54
N GLY A 25 11.84 14.93 -12.77
CA GLY A 25 11.78 16.33 -13.16
C GLY A 25 10.59 16.68 -14.07
N GLY A 26 9.63 15.77 -14.22
CA GLY A 26 8.36 15.98 -14.90
C GLY A 26 7.27 16.53 -13.98
N GLY A 27 6.03 16.53 -14.49
CA GLY A 27 4.83 16.91 -13.76
C GLY A 27 3.97 15.71 -13.37
N ILE A 28 2.74 16.01 -12.92
CA ILE A 28 1.70 15.01 -12.68
C ILE A 28 0.69 15.10 -13.81
N PHE A 29 0.38 13.96 -14.41
CA PHE A 29 -0.62 13.83 -15.46
C PHE A 29 -1.87 13.15 -14.89
N TYR A 30 -3.04 13.68 -15.26
CA TYR A 30 -4.33 13.25 -14.76
C TYR A 30 -5.17 12.65 -15.87
N PHE A 31 -5.60 11.40 -15.72
CA PHE A 31 -6.38 10.67 -16.72
C PHE A 31 -7.63 10.04 -16.11
N SER A 32 -8.70 9.96 -16.90
CA SER A 32 -9.93 9.26 -16.56
C SER A 32 -10.27 8.26 -17.67
N ASN A 33 -10.72 7.08 -17.31
CA ASN A 33 -11.20 6.09 -18.29
C ASN A 33 -12.61 6.40 -18.83
N GLN A 34 -13.26 7.43 -18.31
CA GLN A 34 -14.61 7.84 -18.67
C GLN A 34 -14.70 9.37 -18.85
N GLN A 35 -15.78 9.81 -19.48
CA GLN A 35 -16.14 11.20 -19.62
C GLN A 35 -17.17 11.61 -18.56
N ASN A 36 -17.29 12.91 -18.29
CA ASN A 36 -18.34 13.46 -17.44
C ASN A 36 -19.71 13.49 -18.14
N GLU A 37 -20.77 13.87 -17.45
CA GLU A 37 -22.15 13.98 -17.99
C GLU A 37 -22.21 14.86 -19.26
N LYS A 38 -21.33 15.86 -19.38
CA LYS A 38 -21.26 16.79 -20.49
C LYS A 38 -20.46 16.26 -21.69
N GLY A 39 -19.92 15.03 -21.61
CA GLY A 39 -19.08 14.43 -22.66
C GLY A 39 -17.66 15.01 -22.71
N GLY A 40 -17.20 15.64 -21.64
CA GLY A 40 -15.87 16.21 -21.49
C GLY A 40 -15.02 15.52 -20.43
N ASN A 41 -13.92 16.17 -20.06
CA ASN A 41 -13.02 15.71 -19.02
C ASN A 41 -13.71 15.66 -17.65
N VAL A 42 -13.26 14.73 -16.79
CA VAL A 42 -13.76 14.59 -15.42
C VAL A 42 -13.01 15.55 -14.50
N PHE A 43 -13.73 16.23 -13.62
CA PHE A 43 -13.14 17.07 -12.58
C PHE A 43 -13.32 16.42 -11.21
N TRP A 44 -12.22 16.28 -10.46
CA TRP A 44 -12.21 15.75 -9.11
C TRP A 44 -11.27 16.57 -8.22
N ARG A 45 -11.77 17.05 -7.08
CA ARG A 45 -11.02 17.90 -6.14
C ARG A 45 -10.38 19.14 -6.79
N GLY A 46 -11.03 19.68 -7.82
CA GLY A 46 -10.55 20.83 -8.57
C GLY A 46 -9.49 20.51 -9.64
N PHE A 47 -9.06 19.24 -9.79
CA PHE A 47 -8.15 18.81 -10.85
C PHE A 47 -8.95 18.28 -12.04
N GLU A 48 -8.47 18.59 -13.25
CA GLU A 48 -9.04 18.11 -14.49
C GLU A 48 -8.36 16.80 -14.92
N TYR A 49 -9.15 15.73 -15.01
CA TYR A 49 -8.71 14.41 -15.49
C TYR A 49 -9.10 14.26 -16.95
N GLN A 50 -8.11 14.19 -17.81
CA GLN A 50 -8.31 14.04 -19.25
C GLN A 50 -8.93 12.67 -19.56
N ALA A 51 -10.02 12.65 -20.32
CA ALA A 51 -10.64 11.42 -20.80
C ALA A 51 -9.67 10.68 -21.75
N TYR A 52 -9.12 9.56 -21.32
CA TYR A 52 -8.11 8.81 -22.04
C TYR A 52 -8.32 7.29 -21.83
N PRO A 53 -8.18 6.45 -22.88
CA PRO A 53 -8.34 5.00 -22.72
C PRO A 53 -7.20 4.42 -21.86
N ILE A 54 -7.51 4.18 -20.60
CA ILE A 54 -6.61 3.66 -19.58
C ILE A 54 -7.35 2.68 -18.67
N GLN A 55 -6.74 1.55 -18.33
CA GLN A 55 -7.34 0.56 -17.45
C GLN A 55 -6.29 -0.20 -16.64
N ILE A 56 -6.68 -0.67 -15.46
CA ILE A 56 -5.88 -1.61 -14.66
C ILE A 56 -6.60 -2.96 -14.60
N GLU A 57 -5.86 -4.04 -14.86
CA GLU A 57 -6.31 -5.41 -14.72
C GLU A 57 -5.49 -6.14 -13.66
N GLY A 58 -6.10 -7.16 -13.01
CA GLY A 58 -5.40 -7.98 -12.00
C GLY A 58 -5.18 -7.28 -10.65
N ALA A 59 -5.88 -6.17 -10.37
CA ALA A 59 -5.76 -5.45 -9.10
C ALA A 59 -6.55 -6.09 -7.93
N ALA A 60 -7.23 -7.23 -8.16
CA ALA A 60 -7.95 -7.93 -7.10
C ALA A 60 -6.97 -8.66 -6.18
N LEU A 61 -7.11 -8.45 -4.87
CA LEU A 61 -6.40 -9.22 -3.85
C LEU A 61 -6.95 -10.65 -3.87
N THR A 62 -6.18 -11.61 -4.40
CA THR A 62 -6.48 -13.03 -4.29
C THR A 62 -5.74 -13.62 -3.12
N ASN A 63 -6.41 -14.45 -2.31
CA ASN A 63 -5.78 -15.23 -1.23
C ASN A 63 -4.93 -16.40 -1.75
N GLU A 64 -4.89 -16.60 -3.05
CA GLU A 64 -4.06 -17.62 -3.70
C GLU A 64 -2.69 -17.01 -3.97
N GLY A 65 -1.68 -17.46 -3.25
CA GLY A 65 -0.33 -16.96 -3.11
C GLY A 65 0.56 -16.76 -4.36
N ALA A 66 -0.02 -16.65 -5.56
CA ALA A 66 0.65 -16.16 -6.75
C ALA A 66 0.39 -14.65 -6.85
N SER A 67 1.40 -13.85 -6.61
CA SER A 67 1.36 -12.40 -6.83
C SER A 67 1.03 -12.12 -8.29
N ASN A 68 -0.26 -11.96 -8.59
CA ASN A 68 -0.71 -11.52 -9.90
C ASN A 68 -0.48 -10.00 -9.94
N ARG A 69 0.70 -9.61 -10.45
CA ARG A 69 1.05 -8.18 -10.54
C ARG A 69 0.04 -7.47 -11.44
N PRO A 70 -0.59 -6.39 -10.96
CA PRO A 70 -1.52 -5.64 -11.78
C PRO A 70 -0.87 -5.12 -13.06
N LYS A 71 -1.63 -5.05 -14.12
CA LYS A 71 -1.20 -4.49 -15.41
C LYS A 71 -1.97 -3.23 -15.71
N LEU A 72 -1.25 -2.17 -16.02
CA LEU A 72 -1.81 -0.91 -16.52
C LEU A 72 -1.71 -0.92 -18.04
N THR A 73 -2.82 -0.84 -18.73
CA THR A 73 -2.88 -0.71 -20.17
C THR A 73 -3.37 0.70 -20.54
N VAL A 74 -2.61 1.38 -21.37
CA VAL A 74 -2.88 2.76 -21.80
C VAL A 74 -2.88 2.82 -23.32
N SER A 75 -3.81 3.56 -23.91
CA SER A 75 -3.81 3.82 -25.35
C SER A 75 -2.54 4.59 -25.75
N ASN A 76 -2.00 4.24 -26.93
CA ASN A 76 -0.87 4.95 -27.51
C ASN A 76 -1.20 5.54 -28.91
N ALA A 77 -2.48 5.61 -29.25
CA ALA A 77 -2.91 6.06 -30.59
C ALA A 77 -2.41 7.46 -30.97
N GLU A 78 -2.21 8.34 -29.98
CA GLU A 78 -1.69 9.69 -30.18
C GLU A 78 -0.18 9.81 -29.95
N GLY A 79 0.51 8.71 -29.64
CA GLY A 79 1.95 8.69 -29.35
C GLY A 79 2.37 9.31 -28.01
N LEU A 80 1.41 9.68 -27.16
CA LEU A 80 1.68 10.32 -25.87
C LEU A 80 2.56 9.44 -24.99
N VAL A 81 2.24 8.15 -24.90
CA VAL A 81 2.97 7.21 -24.02
C VAL A 81 4.39 6.97 -24.54
N VAL A 82 4.58 6.90 -25.85
CA VAL A 82 5.93 6.79 -26.46
C VAL A 82 6.76 8.01 -26.08
N GLY A 83 6.22 9.22 -26.27
CA GLY A 83 6.95 10.45 -25.92
C GLY A 83 7.35 10.52 -24.45
N LEU A 84 6.44 10.15 -23.55
CA LEU A 84 6.74 10.10 -22.11
C LEU A 84 7.76 8.98 -21.77
N ALA A 85 7.64 7.82 -22.39
CA ALA A 85 8.55 6.70 -22.16
C ALA A 85 9.98 7.00 -22.65
N GLU A 86 10.13 7.67 -23.79
CA GLU A 86 11.44 8.11 -24.32
C GLU A 86 12.07 9.19 -23.45
N GLN A 87 11.27 10.09 -22.88
CA GLN A 87 11.74 11.19 -22.07
C GLN A 87 12.09 10.78 -20.64
N TYR A 88 11.40 9.77 -20.07
CA TYR A 88 11.45 9.43 -18.64
C TYR A 88 11.78 7.95 -18.39
N ASP A 89 12.81 7.43 -19.03
CA ASP A 89 13.37 6.08 -18.81
C ASP A 89 12.30 4.97 -18.75
N LEU A 90 11.50 4.88 -19.81
CA LEU A 90 10.39 3.92 -19.94
C LEU A 90 9.36 4.00 -18.81
N LEU A 91 9.32 5.11 -18.08
CA LEU A 91 8.46 5.36 -16.90
C LEU A 91 8.71 4.40 -15.72
N VAL A 92 9.80 3.62 -15.71
CA VAL A 92 10.12 2.67 -14.63
C VAL A 92 10.38 3.42 -13.33
N GLY A 93 9.71 3.02 -12.26
CA GLY A 93 9.73 3.70 -10.97
C GLY A 93 8.72 4.83 -10.82
N ALA A 94 8.03 5.26 -11.90
CA ALA A 94 7.00 6.29 -11.79
C ALA A 94 5.84 5.82 -10.90
N LYS A 95 5.26 6.76 -10.15
CA LYS A 95 4.11 6.48 -9.28
C LYS A 95 2.81 6.62 -10.06
N VAL A 96 1.92 5.66 -9.87
CA VAL A 96 0.56 5.67 -10.40
C VAL A 96 -0.42 5.64 -9.25
N VAL A 97 -1.17 6.71 -9.05
CA VAL A 97 -2.26 6.76 -8.08
C VAL A 97 -3.57 6.46 -8.81
N ARG A 98 -4.26 5.40 -8.38
CA ARG A 98 -5.63 5.12 -8.82
C ARG A 98 -6.60 5.61 -7.77
N ARG A 99 -7.54 6.46 -8.17
CA ARG A 99 -8.67 6.89 -7.34
C ARG A 99 -9.94 6.31 -7.90
N GLN A 100 -10.70 5.63 -7.07
CA GLN A 100 -12.02 5.10 -7.42
C GLN A 100 -13.08 5.96 -6.75
N VAL A 101 -13.93 6.57 -7.56
CA VAL A 101 -14.95 7.53 -7.10
C VAL A 101 -16.28 7.17 -7.72
N LEU A 102 -17.36 7.22 -6.94
CA LEU A 102 -18.70 7.11 -7.49
C LEU A 102 -19.09 8.44 -8.15
N GLU A 103 -19.66 8.37 -9.36
CA GLU A 103 -20.07 9.52 -10.16
C GLU A 103 -20.83 10.58 -9.35
N LYS A 104 -21.74 10.17 -8.49
CA LYS A 104 -22.57 11.05 -7.66
C LYS A 104 -21.80 11.95 -6.69
N PHE A 105 -20.52 11.66 -6.42
CA PHE A 105 -19.69 12.46 -5.51
C PHE A 105 -18.75 13.41 -6.25
N LEU A 106 -18.71 13.36 -7.57
CA LEU A 106 -17.85 14.22 -8.39
C LEU A 106 -18.16 15.71 -8.18
N ASP A 107 -17.16 16.54 -8.48
CA ASP A 107 -17.29 17.99 -8.43
C ASP A 107 -18.48 18.49 -9.26
N ALA A 108 -19.15 19.55 -8.77
CA ALA A 108 -20.36 20.10 -9.38
C ALA A 108 -20.20 20.49 -10.86
N VAL A 109 -18.97 20.83 -11.28
CA VAL A 109 -18.65 21.24 -12.68
C VAL A 109 -18.89 20.12 -13.70
N ASN A 110 -18.88 18.85 -13.26
CA ASN A 110 -19.12 17.68 -14.13
C ASN A 110 -20.57 17.58 -14.61
N PHE A 111 -21.51 18.23 -13.94
CA PHE A 111 -22.95 18.10 -14.17
C PHE A 111 -23.55 19.40 -14.73
N THR A 112 -24.56 19.26 -15.57
CA THR A 112 -25.25 20.40 -16.19
C THR A 112 -25.92 21.29 -15.15
N ASN A 113 -26.54 20.68 -14.13
CA ASN A 113 -27.29 21.37 -13.07
C ASN A 113 -26.52 21.50 -11.75
N GLY A 114 -25.20 21.26 -11.78
CA GLY A 114 -24.38 21.17 -10.57
C GLY A 114 -24.59 19.84 -9.83
N ASN A 115 -23.92 19.68 -8.67
CA ASN A 115 -24.02 18.46 -7.89
C ASN A 115 -24.07 18.79 -6.38
N PRO A 116 -25.27 18.70 -5.74
CA PRO A 116 -25.40 18.94 -4.31
C PRO A 116 -24.79 17.83 -3.45
N ASN A 117 -24.48 16.66 -4.05
CA ASN A 117 -23.88 15.52 -3.35
C ASN A 117 -22.35 15.45 -3.52
N ALA A 118 -21.73 16.47 -4.11
CA ALA A 118 -20.28 16.51 -4.27
C ALA A 118 -19.58 16.36 -2.91
N ASP A 119 -18.71 15.34 -2.80
CA ASP A 119 -17.98 15.06 -1.56
C ASP A 119 -16.58 14.54 -1.90
N PRO A 120 -15.53 15.39 -1.77
CA PRO A 120 -14.16 15.03 -2.10
C PRO A 120 -13.51 13.99 -1.18
N THR A 121 -14.21 13.58 -0.11
CA THR A 121 -13.73 12.55 0.82
C THR A 121 -14.13 11.14 0.43
N GLN A 122 -15.08 10.99 -0.51
CA GLN A 122 -15.65 9.71 -0.94
C GLN A 122 -14.83 9.07 -2.07
N GLU A 123 -13.60 8.70 -1.76
CA GLU A 123 -12.69 8.04 -2.71
C GLU A 123 -12.03 6.82 -2.08
N LEU A 124 -11.62 5.86 -2.92
CA LEU A 124 -10.68 4.81 -2.58
C LEU A 124 -9.39 5.05 -3.35
N VAL A 125 -8.29 5.21 -2.63
CA VAL A 125 -6.99 5.52 -3.22
C VAL A 125 -6.09 4.30 -3.14
N THR A 126 -5.48 3.92 -4.26
CA THR A 126 -4.46 2.86 -4.33
C THR A 126 -3.23 3.42 -5.03
N LEU A 127 -2.07 3.23 -4.43
CA LEU A 127 -0.79 3.63 -4.98
C LEU A 127 -0.09 2.42 -5.61
N TYR A 128 0.46 2.61 -6.80
CA TYR A 128 1.30 1.66 -7.51
C TYR A 128 2.60 2.32 -7.95
N ILE A 129 3.59 1.50 -8.25
CA ILE A 129 4.85 1.91 -8.88
C ILE A 129 5.00 1.12 -10.17
N ILE A 130 5.36 1.78 -11.28
CA ILE A 130 5.64 1.11 -12.55
C ILE A 130 6.93 0.29 -12.38
N GLY A 131 6.81 -1.04 -12.44
CA GLY A 131 7.94 -1.95 -12.33
C GLY A 131 8.68 -2.12 -13.65
N GLN A 132 7.94 -2.31 -14.73
CA GLN A 132 8.49 -2.43 -16.08
C GLN A 132 7.44 -2.14 -17.16
N MET A 133 7.90 -1.72 -18.33
CA MET A 133 7.09 -1.73 -19.54
C MET A 133 7.05 -3.15 -20.11
N ALA A 134 5.88 -3.79 -20.09
CA ALA A 134 5.71 -5.16 -20.57
C ALA A 134 5.58 -5.23 -22.08
N SER A 135 4.91 -4.26 -22.71
CA SER A 135 4.79 -4.13 -24.15
C SER A 135 4.52 -2.69 -24.57
N LEU A 136 4.99 -2.33 -25.75
CA LEU A 136 4.71 -1.06 -26.41
C LEU A 136 4.47 -1.34 -27.88
N ASP A 137 3.30 -0.96 -28.37
CA ASP A 137 2.96 -1.01 -29.77
C ASP A 137 2.31 0.29 -30.25
N LYS A 138 1.88 0.34 -31.51
CA LYS A 138 1.29 1.56 -32.10
C LYS A 138 -0.05 1.97 -31.45
N LEU A 139 -0.76 1.03 -30.85
CA LEU A 139 -2.12 1.25 -30.33
C LEU A 139 -2.16 1.32 -28.82
N SER A 140 -1.26 0.60 -28.13
CA SER A 140 -1.27 0.51 -26.69
C SER A 140 0.12 0.31 -26.08
N ALA A 141 0.25 0.70 -24.83
CA ALA A 141 1.37 0.37 -23.96
C ALA A 141 0.85 -0.35 -22.72
N THR A 142 1.54 -1.41 -22.30
CA THR A 142 1.22 -2.17 -21.10
C THR A 142 2.38 -2.12 -20.12
N PHE A 143 2.09 -1.77 -18.88
CA PHE A 143 3.04 -1.70 -17.78
C PHE A 143 2.67 -2.71 -16.71
N THR A 144 3.67 -3.37 -16.13
CA THR A 144 3.50 -4.16 -14.91
C THR A 144 3.65 -3.23 -13.72
N LEU A 145 2.68 -3.28 -12.81
CA LEU A 145 2.66 -2.47 -11.60
C LEU A 145 3.10 -3.29 -10.40
N ASN A 146 3.80 -2.63 -9.48
CA ASN A 146 4.15 -3.17 -8.18
C ASN A 146 3.42 -2.36 -7.09
N LEU A 147 3.10 -3.00 -5.98
CA LEU A 147 2.71 -2.27 -4.78
C LEU A 147 3.97 -1.62 -4.16
N PRO A 148 3.86 -0.44 -3.51
CA PRO A 148 5.02 0.21 -2.86
C PRO A 148 5.79 -0.72 -1.93
N ILE A 149 5.07 -1.56 -1.20
CA ILE A 149 5.62 -2.54 -0.26
C ILE A 149 6.50 -3.63 -0.92
N GLU A 150 6.32 -3.88 -2.22
CA GLU A 150 7.14 -4.83 -2.98
C GLU A 150 8.42 -4.20 -3.53
N THR A 151 8.47 -2.86 -3.63
CA THR A 151 9.62 -2.12 -4.19
C THR A 151 10.59 -1.62 -3.13
N ASP A 152 10.15 -1.49 -1.88
CA ASP A 152 10.96 -0.90 -0.80
C ASP A 152 11.79 -1.94 -0.02
N ASP A 153 12.02 -3.16 -0.56
CA ASP A 153 12.64 -4.30 0.15
C ASP A 153 12.01 -4.57 1.53
N ALA A 154 10.77 -4.15 1.70
CA ALA A 154 10.05 -4.31 2.94
C ALA A 154 9.76 -5.79 3.20
N LEU A 155 10.39 -6.34 4.23
CA LEU A 155 10.08 -7.69 4.71
C LEU A 155 8.72 -7.69 5.40
N ILE A 156 7.78 -8.47 4.88
CA ILE A 156 6.48 -8.71 5.52
C ILE A 156 6.39 -10.18 5.92
N PRO A 157 6.25 -10.45 7.20
CA PRO A 157 6.18 -9.51 8.33
C PRO A 157 7.52 -8.84 8.62
N ALA A 158 7.49 -7.59 9.08
CA ALA A 158 8.67 -6.80 9.45
C ALA A 158 9.52 -7.44 10.57
N ARG A 159 9.00 -8.50 11.18
CA ARG A 159 9.67 -9.30 12.20
C ARG A 159 9.64 -10.77 11.81
N LEU A 160 10.76 -11.46 12.04
CA LEU A 160 10.79 -12.91 11.96
C LEU A 160 9.82 -13.52 12.98
N ILE A 161 8.95 -14.40 12.48
CA ILE A 161 8.03 -15.15 13.34
C ILE A 161 8.80 -16.34 13.93
N ILE A 162 9.25 -16.19 15.19
CA ILE A 162 9.97 -17.22 15.92
C ILE A 162 9.12 -17.66 17.12
N ALA A 163 8.85 -18.95 17.23
CA ALA A 163 7.93 -19.48 18.22
C ALA A 163 8.37 -19.24 19.66
N ASN A 164 9.60 -19.59 19.99
CA ASN A 164 10.03 -19.78 21.37
C ASN A 164 11.10 -18.81 21.84
N VAL A 165 11.49 -17.84 21.00
CA VAL A 165 12.55 -16.87 21.32
C VAL A 165 12.00 -15.45 21.15
N CYS A 166 12.26 -14.61 22.15
CA CYS A 166 11.97 -13.17 22.11
C CYS A 166 12.98 -12.47 21.19
N GLY A 167 12.48 -11.76 20.19
CA GLY A 167 13.31 -10.99 19.25
C GLY A 167 13.63 -9.56 19.72
N TRP A 168 13.16 -9.16 20.91
CA TRP A 168 13.50 -7.84 21.45
C TRP A 168 14.88 -7.83 22.10
N GLU A 169 15.57 -6.71 21.94
CA GLU A 169 16.75 -6.41 22.74
C GLU A 169 16.35 -6.24 24.20
N PHE A 170 17.11 -6.88 25.11
CA PHE A 170 16.84 -6.78 26.54
C PHE A 170 17.01 -5.33 27.00
N ARG A 171 16.02 -4.81 27.71
CA ARG A 171 15.89 -3.40 28.14
C ARG A 171 15.69 -2.38 27.01
N GLY A 172 15.60 -2.82 25.74
CA GLY A 172 15.23 -1.95 24.62
C GLY A 172 13.74 -1.63 24.59
N ASP A 173 13.33 -0.76 23.65
CA ASP A 173 11.96 -0.25 23.55
C ASP A 173 10.88 -1.34 23.48
N GLY A 174 11.14 -2.45 22.78
CA GLY A 174 10.21 -3.56 22.69
C GLY A 174 10.14 -4.44 23.95
N CYS A 175 11.19 -4.49 24.74
CA CYS A 175 11.25 -5.22 26.00
C CYS A 175 10.73 -4.40 27.18
N GLY A 176 11.18 -3.14 27.31
CA GLY A 176 10.75 -2.21 28.34
C GLY A 176 11.03 -2.64 29.79
N TYR A 177 11.96 -3.58 30.04
CA TYR A 177 12.31 -3.99 31.39
C TYR A 177 13.25 -2.96 32.05
N ASP A 178 12.84 -2.37 33.15
CA ASP A 178 13.58 -1.35 33.92
C ASP A 178 13.97 -1.82 35.36
N GLY A 179 13.63 -3.07 35.71
CA GLY A 179 13.86 -3.63 37.04
C GLY A 179 15.31 -3.99 37.33
N PHE A 180 15.56 -4.55 38.55
CA PHE A 180 16.85 -5.00 38.98
C PHE A 180 17.35 -6.22 38.20
N ALA A 181 18.67 -6.50 38.26
CA ALA A 181 19.24 -7.70 37.69
C ALA A 181 18.69 -8.95 38.41
N ILE A 182 18.23 -9.91 37.62
CA ILE A 182 17.69 -11.20 38.10
C ILE A 182 18.54 -12.34 37.56
N MET A 183 18.98 -12.25 36.31
CA MET A 183 19.79 -13.24 35.61
C MET A 183 20.71 -12.60 34.60
N ASP A 184 21.69 -13.36 34.13
CA ASP A 184 22.57 -13.01 33.01
C ASP A 184 21.97 -13.44 31.66
N GLN A 185 22.67 -13.16 30.57
CA GLN A 185 22.27 -13.52 29.19
C GLN A 185 22.16 -15.05 28.98
N TYR A 186 22.71 -15.87 29.86
CA TYR A 186 22.64 -17.33 29.80
C TYR A 186 21.55 -17.92 30.70
N GLY A 187 20.95 -17.07 31.56
CA GLY A 187 19.90 -17.46 32.51
C GLY A 187 20.42 -17.87 33.89
N ASN A 188 21.68 -17.59 34.22
CA ASN A 188 22.20 -17.79 35.54
C ASN A 188 21.77 -16.64 36.47
N PRO A 189 21.34 -16.93 37.71
CA PRO A 189 20.95 -15.88 38.65
C PRO A 189 22.08 -14.88 38.91
N THR A 190 21.80 -13.59 38.85
CA THR A 190 22.76 -12.54 39.22
C THR A 190 22.02 -11.32 39.76
N SER A 191 22.64 -10.65 40.72
CA SER A 191 22.22 -9.32 41.23
C SER A 191 23.10 -8.21 40.69
N ASP A 192 24.10 -8.53 39.89
CA ASP A 192 25.04 -7.60 39.28
C ASP A 192 24.42 -6.98 38.06
N MET A 193 24.16 -5.66 38.10
CA MET A 193 23.54 -4.88 36.98
C MET A 193 24.41 -4.89 35.72
N THR A 194 25.74 -5.03 35.87
CA THR A 194 26.65 -5.06 34.72
C THR A 194 26.56 -6.34 33.91
N LYS A 195 26.07 -7.42 34.54
CA LYS A 195 25.85 -8.75 33.95
C LYS A 195 24.40 -9.03 33.64
N SER A 196 23.51 -8.07 33.95
CA SER A 196 22.06 -8.22 33.72
C SER A 196 21.75 -8.54 32.27
N GLY A 197 20.99 -9.60 32.00
CA GLY A 197 20.65 -10.08 30.68
C GLY A 197 19.35 -10.88 30.65
N CYS A 198 18.95 -11.32 29.47
CA CYS A 198 17.80 -12.19 29.28
C CYS A 198 18.07 -13.17 28.13
N PRO A 199 17.91 -14.48 28.34
CA PRO A 199 18.06 -15.50 27.27
C PRO A 199 16.96 -15.51 26.23
N GLY A 200 15.93 -14.66 26.39
CA GLY A 200 14.84 -14.50 25.42
C GLY A 200 13.77 -15.58 25.45
N ARG A 201 13.73 -16.48 26.41
CA ARG A 201 12.67 -17.51 26.54
C ARG A 201 11.46 -16.94 27.28
N LEU A 202 10.25 -17.46 27.03
CA LEU A 202 9.03 -17.04 27.72
C LEU A 202 9.11 -17.15 29.25
N LYS A 203 9.75 -18.19 29.74
CA LYS A 203 9.97 -18.39 31.20
C LYS A 203 10.85 -17.30 31.81
N ASP A 204 11.83 -16.82 31.07
CA ASP A 204 12.76 -15.78 31.53
C ASP A 204 12.06 -14.40 31.53
N CYS A 205 11.21 -14.15 30.54
CA CYS A 205 10.33 -12.98 30.52
C CYS A 205 9.38 -12.98 31.76
N LYS A 206 8.77 -14.13 32.08
CA LYS A 206 7.94 -14.26 33.27
C LYS A 206 8.74 -14.07 34.60
N ALA A 207 10.03 -14.42 34.63
CA ALA A 207 10.88 -14.16 35.78
C ALA A 207 11.13 -12.65 35.97
N HIS A 208 11.33 -11.91 34.89
CA HIS A 208 11.56 -10.46 34.92
C HIS A 208 10.31 -9.68 35.30
N PHE A 209 9.19 -9.96 34.62
CA PHE A 209 7.95 -9.16 34.75
C PHE A 209 6.94 -9.71 35.76
N GLY A 210 7.11 -10.97 36.17
CA GLY A 210 6.15 -11.65 37.02
C GLY A 210 5.29 -12.68 36.27
N LYS A 211 4.81 -13.70 36.98
CA LYS A 211 4.08 -14.84 36.39
C LYS A 211 2.72 -14.46 35.82
N THR A 212 2.08 -13.43 36.36
CA THR A 212 0.70 -13.00 36.03
C THR A 212 0.67 -11.67 35.29
N ALA A 213 1.80 -11.06 35.03
CA ALA A 213 1.89 -9.78 34.31
C ALA A 213 1.61 -9.95 32.81
N VAL A 214 1.15 -8.88 32.16
CA VAL A 214 1.14 -8.80 30.71
C VAL A 214 2.60 -8.69 30.24
N LEU A 215 3.04 -9.66 29.47
CA LEU A 215 4.45 -9.80 29.07
C LEU A 215 4.69 -9.11 27.72
N PRO A 216 5.74 -8.26 27.58
CA PRO A 216 6.16 -7.74 26.28
C PRO A 216 6.98 -8.79 25.48
N PHE A 217 6.57 -10.05 25.54
CA PHE A 217 7.30 -11.15 24.90
C PHE A 217 7.25 -11.05 23.38
N GLY A 218 8.41 -10.91 22.74
CA GLY A 218 8.55 -10.72 21.31
C GLY A 218 8.50 -11.99 20.46
N GLY A 219 8.34 -13.17 21.04
CA GLY A 219 8.14 -14.43 20.31
C GLY A 219 6.66 -14.73 20.08
N PHE A 220 6.38 -15.76 19.27
CA PHE A 220 5.02 -16.20 18.87
C PHE A 220 4.78 -17.66 19.31
N PRO A 221 4.49 -17.93 20.59
CA PRO A 221 4.43 -19.30 21.14
C PRO A 221 3.39 -20.23 20.50
N SER A 222 2.41 -19.65 19.78
CA SER A 222 1.34 -20.41 19.10
C SER A 222 1.70 -20.87 17.69
N VAL A 223 2.80 -20.41 17.12
CA VAL A 223 3.20 -20.75 15.74
C VAL A 223 3.51 -22.23 15.56
N ASP A 224 4.06 -22.89 16.58
CA ASP A 224 4.35 -24.35 16.56
C ASP A 224 3.08 -25.22 16.59
N ARG A 225 1.88 -24.62 16.75
CA ARG A 225 0.60 -25.34 16.82
C ARG A 225 -0.21 -25.29 15.53
N VAL A 226 0.29 -24.57 14.52
CA VAL A 226 -0.33 -24.42 13.20
C VAL A 226 0.49 -25.23 12.21
N GLY A 227 0.34 -26.55 12.27
CA GLY A 227 0.95 -27.52 11.38
C GLY A 227 -0.02 -28.66 11.10
#